data_7eedcdcf5f69b19a69becca093c9cb00
#
_entry.id   7eedcdcf5f69b19a69becca093c9cb00
#
_cell.length_a   1.000
_cell.length_b   1.000
_cell.length_c   1.000
_cell.angle_alpha   90.00
_cell.angle_beta   90.00
_cell.angle_gamma   90.00
#
_symmetry.space_group_name_H-M   'P 1'
#
loop_
_entity.id
_entity.type
_entity.pdbx_description
1 polymer ?
#
loop_
_entity_poly.entity_id
_entity_poly.type
_entity_poly.pdbx_seq_one_letter_code
_entity_poly.pdbx_strand_id
1 'polypeptide(L)'
;HRRSRAARLDARSRLIRRPRLLEDATAPGVLNRSVRVERHLAALRASGATRAQLNPVRAYRQMQSLRILVRDALGLIDLSALHREHSALAEACLIFVHSLLAPEDDLTIIGLGKFGGRDLSYGADLDVLFVGENTRAAQEILVDMRKATGEGAIATLDARLRPAGAKGLPTSPAAPHAHAADEPAPPREPQPTPPPP
;
A
#
# COMPACT_ATOMS: atom_id res chain seq x y z
N HIS A 1 11.01 -13.10 9.43
CA HIS A 1 11.83 -14.10 8.72
C HIS A 1 11.12 -14.76 7.52
N ARG A 2 9.86 -15.26 7.61
CA ARG A 2 9.18 -15.95 6.50
C ARG A 2 8.88 -15.04 5.31
N ARG A 3 8.41 -13.80 5.52
CA ARG A 3 8.09 -12.83 4.45
C ARG A 3 9.34 -12.36 3.72
N SER A 4 10.44 -12.13 4.42
CA SER A 4 11.74 -11.80 3.82
C SER A 4 12.28 -12.95 2.93
N ARG A 5 12.07 -14.22 3.33
CA ARG A 5 12.45 -15.39 2.51
C ARG A 5 11.63 -15.48 1.22
N ALA A 6 10.30 -15.26 1.29
CA ALA A 6 9.43 -15.23 0.11
C ALA A 6 9.82 -14.09 -0.85
N ALA A 7 10.13 -12.90 -0.33
CA ALA A 7 10.59 -11.77 -1.13
C ALA A 7 11.91 -12.07 -1.85
N ARG A 8 12.85 -12.76 -1.19
CA ARG A 8 14.13 -13.17 -1.80
C ARG A 8 13.95 -14.22 -2.89
N LEU A 9 13.03 -15.18 -2.71
CA LEU A 9 12.73 -16.19 -3.73
C LEU A 9 12.06 -15.57 -4.96
N ASP A 10 11.15 -14.64 -4.76
CA ASP A 10 10.50 -13.91 -5.82
C ASP A 10 11.49 -13.00 -6.58
N ALA A 11 12.36 -12.28 -5.86
CA ALA A 11 13.44 -11.50 -6.45
C ALA A 11 14.39 -12.37 -7.28
N ARG A 12 14.77 -13.56 -6.77
CA ARG A 12 15.62 -14.50 -7.54
C ARG A 12 14.98 -14.91 -8.87
N SER A 13 13.71 -15.27 -8.86
CA SER A 13 12.99 -15.68 -10.08
C SER A 13 12.93 -14.54 -11.11
N ARG A 14 12.82 -13.30 -10.66
CA ARG A 14 12.79 -12.09 -11.50
C ARG A 14 14.17 -11.77 -12.08
N LEU A 15 15.23 -11.88 -11.27
CA LEU A 15 16.60 -11.63 -11.70
C LEU A 15 17.07 -12.62 -12.78
N ILE A 16 16.64 -13.89 -12.69
CA ILE A 16 16.91 -14.88 -13.73
C ILE A 16 16.29 -14.46 -15.08
N ARG A 17 15.10 -13.88 -15.05
CA ARG A 17 14.39 -13.41 -16.25
C ARG A 17 14.88 -12.06 -16.77
N ARG A 18 15.49 -11.22 -15.92
CA ARG A 18 15.90 -9.84 -16.21
C ARG A 18 17.19 -9.47 -15.48
N PRO A 19 18.34 -9.92 -15.97
CA PRO A 19 19.65 -9.64 -15.33
C PRO A 19 19.91 -8.13 -15.14
N ARG A 20 19.53 -7.30 -16.13
CA ARG A 20 19.69 -5.83 -16.09
C ARG A 20 18.96 -5.17 -14.93
N LEU A 21 17.91 -5.79 -14.40
CA LEU A 21 17.20 -5.24 -13.24
C LEU A 21 18.09 -5.11 -12.00
N LEU A 22 19.04 -6.02 -11.82
CA LEU A 22 20.02 -5.94 -10.74
C LEU A 22 21.03 -4.82 -11.00
N GLU A 23 21.51 -4.68 -12.23
CA GLU A 23 22.44 -3.62 -12.62
C GLU A 23 21.82 -2.24 -12.36
N ASP A 24 20.58 -2.03 -12.79
CA ASP A 24 19.83 -0.79 -12.56
C ASP A 24 19.61 -0.52 -11.07
N ALA A 25 19.25 -1.57 -10.29
CA ALA A 25 18.99 -1.43 -8.86
C ALA A 25 20.26 -1.16 -8.03
N THR A 26 21.44 -1.54 -8.56
CA THR A 26 22.74 -1.42 -7.88
C THR A 26 23.69 -0.42 -8.55
N ALA A 27 23.23 0.34 -9.52
CA ALA A 27 24.03 1.34 -10.20
C ALA A 27 24.70 2.33 -9.22
N PRO A 28 25.86 2.90 -9.54
CA PRO A 28 26.57 3.82 -8.64
C PRO A 28 25.68 4.93 -8.08
N GLY A 29 25.69 5.10 -6.77
CA GLY A 29 24.88 6.12 -6.06
C GLY A 29 23.41 5.73 -5.83
N VAL A 30 22.89 4.66 -6.44
CA VAL A 30 21.49 4.21 -6.24
C VAL A 30 21.28 3.60 -4.86
N LEU A 31 22.27 2.86 -4.34
CA LEU A 31 22.19 2.20 -3.03
C LEU A 31 22.41 3.14 -1.84
N ASN A 32 23.00 4.33 -2.06
CA ASN A 32 23.46 5.19 -0.97
C ASN A 32 22.37 6.12 -0.40
N ARG A 33 21.16 6.10 -0.96
CA ARG A 33 20.11 7.05 -0.58
C ARG A 33 18.78 6.37 -0.30
N SER A 34 18.10 6.87 0.72
CA SER A 34 16.65 6.66 0.87
C SER A 34 15.90 7.50 -0.15
N VAL A 35 14.83 6.96 -0.71
CA VAL A 35 14.00 7.65 -1.71
C VAL A 35 12.68 8.02 -1.05
N ARG A 36 12.35 9.31 -1.09
CA ARG A 36 11.08 9.85 -0.56
C ARG A 36 9.97 9.78 -1.60
N VAL A 37 8.73 9.95 -1.15
CA VAL A 37 7.51 9.91 -1.97
C VAL A 37 7.61 10.84 -3.18
N GLU A 38 8.06 12.08 -2.98
CA GLU A 38 8.13 13.11 -4.04
C GLU A 38 9.05 12.69 -5.18
N ARG A 39 10.19 12.06 -4.85
CA ARG A 39 11.14 11.56 -5.85
C ARG A 39 10.61 10.34 -6.60
N HIS A 40 9.89 9.45 -5.91
CA HIS A 40 9.19 8.36 -6.56
C HIS A 40 8.11 8.88 -7.51
N LEU A 41 7.32 9.88 -7.10
CA LEU A 41 6.30 10.51 -7.93
C LEU A 41 6.91 11.18 -9.18
N ALA A 42 8.03 11.91 -9.02
CA ALA A 42 8.72 12.51 -10.15
C ALA A 42 9.17 11.45 -11.17
N ALA A 43 9.73 10.34 -10.71
CA ALA A 43 10.16 9.24 -11.58
C ALA A 43 8.96 8.54 -12.25
N LEU A 44 7.86 8.32 -11.53
CA LEU A 44 6.63 7.73 -12.07
C LEU A 44 6.00 8.63 -13.14
N ARG A 45 5.95 9.95 -12.93
CA ARG A 45 5.49 10.92 -13.93
C ARG A 45 6.34 10.89 -15.20
N ALA A 46 7.64 10.70 -15.07
CA ALA A 46 8.58 10.59 -16.19
C ALA A 46 8.58 9.21 -16.86
N SER A 47 7.87 8.22 -16.32
CA SER A 47 7.90 6.83 -16.80
C SER A 47 7.14 6.57 -18.10
N GLY A 48 6.34 7.54 -18.56
CA GLY A 48 5.45 7.37 -19.72
C GLY A 48 4.22 6.49 -19.43
N ALA A 49 3.94 6.17 -18.17
CA ALA A 49 2.72 5.43 -17.82
C ALA A 49 1.47 6.28 -18.05
N THR A 50 0.41 5.60 -18.50
CA THR A 50 -0.91 6.21 -18.77
C THR A 50 -2.00 5.34 -18.15
N ARG A 51 -3.24 5.85 -18.09
CA ARG A 51 -4.40 5.07 -17.63
C ARG A 51 -4.52 3.71 -18.35
N ALA A 52 -4.25 3.65 -19.64
CA ALA A 52 -4.33 2.41 -20.43
C ALA A 52 -3.08 1.52 -20.28
N GLN A 53 -1.95 2.07 -19.81
CA GLN A 53 -0.66 1.39 -19.80
C GLN A 53 0.08 1.61 -18.47
N LEU A 54 -0.17 0.75 -17.48
CA LEU A 54 0.45 0.80 -16.15
C LEU A 54 1.71 -0.08 -16.00
N ASN A 55 2.17 -0.74 -17.07
CA ASN A 55 3.39 -1.56 -16.99
C ASN A 55 4.65 -0.78 -16.59
N PRO A 56 4.85 0.50 -16.98
CA PRO A 56 5.98 1.28 -16.48
C PRO A 56 5.94 1.47 -14.95
N VAL A 57 4.75 1.62 -14.35
CA VAL A 57 4.59 1.69 -12.88
C VAL A 57 5.01 0.37 -12.23
N ARG A 58 4.59 -0.76 -12.81
CA ARG A 58 4.95 -2.10 -12.32
C ARG A 58 6.47 -2.32 -12.38
N ALA A 59 7.07 -2.01 -13.52
CA ALA A 59 8.53 -2.13 -13.71
C ALA A 59 9.30 -1.26 -12.70
N TYR A 60 8.90 0.00 -12.54
CA TYR A 60 9.48 0.90 -11.56
C TYR A 60 9.36 0.36 -10.13
N ARG A 61 8.15 -0.08 -9.75
CA ARG A 61 7.89 -0.69 -8.44
C ARG A 61 8.79 -1.89 -8.17
N GLN A 62 8.99 -2.76 -9.17
CA GLN A 62 9.84 -3.94 -9.04
C GLN A 62 11.31 -3.57 -8.85
N MET A 63 11.81 -2.64 -9.66
CA MET A 63 13.19 -2.16 -9.57
C MET A 63 13.47 -1.53 -8.20
N GLN A 64 12.58 -0.66 -7.71
CA GLN A 64 12.75 -0.03 -6.40
C GLN A 64 12.64 -1.02 -5.24
N SER A 65 11.77 -2.03 -5.34
CA SER A 65 11.67 -3.09 -4.34
C SER A 65 12.94 -3.94 -4.28
N LEU A 66 13.54 -4.22 -5.44
CA LEU A 66 14.82 -4.91 -5.49
C LEU A 66 15.94 -4.08 -4.88
N ARG A 67 15.97 -2.76 -5.17
CA ARG A 67 16.93 -1.83 -4.57
C ARG A 67 16.83 -1.86 -3.03
N ILE A 68 15.62 -1.80 -2.47
CA ILE A 68 15.40 -1.85 -1.02
C ILE A 68 15.89 -3.20 -0.46
N LEU A 69 15.57 -4.30 -1.14
CA LEU A 69 16.01 -5.64 -0.74
C LEU A 69 17.54 -5.78 -0.73
N VAL A 70 18.24 -5.23 -1.73
CA VAL A 70 19.71 -5.25 -1.79
C VAL A 70 20.29 -4.41 -0.64
N ARG A 71 19.74 -3.22 -0.36
CA ARG A 71 20.17 -2.38 0.78
C ARG A 71 20.00 -3.09 2.11
N ASP A 72 18.88 -3.76 2.32
CA ASP A 72 18.62 -4.57 3.53
C ASP A 72 19.61 -5.75 3.62
N ALA A 73 19.81 -6.48 2.53
CA ALA A 73 20.72 -7.63 2.49
C ALA A 73 22.19 -7.26 2.76
N LEU A 74 22.60 -6.04 2.37
CA LEU A 74 23.94 -5.49 2.60
C LEU A 74 24.07 -4.78 3.97
N GLY A 75 23.00 -4.72 4.78
CA GLY A 75 23.01 -4.02 6.07
C GLY A 75 23.13 -2.50 5.94
N LEU A 76 22.78 -1.91 4.79
CA LEU A 76 22.85 -0.47 4.54
C LEU A 76 21.66 0.31 5.13
N ILE A 77 20.64 -0.39 5.60
CA ILE A 77 19.44 0.18 6.24
C ILE A 77 19.01 -0.66 7.43
N ASP A 78 18.49 -0.01 8.44
CA ASP A 78 17.82 -0.65 9.56
C ASP A 78 16.35 -0.99 9.22
N LEU A 79 15.70 -1.72 10.11
CA LEU A 79 14.31 -2.15 9.93
C LEU A 79 13.36 -0.97 9.79
N SER A 80 13.57 0.11 10.52
CA SER A 80 12.75 1.32 10.48
C SER A 80 12.89 2.05 9.13
N ALA A 81 14.11 2.15 8.60
CA ALA A 81 14.36 2.70 7.27
C ALA A 81 13.76 1.82 6.17
N LEU A 82 13.85 0.49 6.30
CA LEU A 82 13.23 -0.46 5.39
C LEU A 82 11.71 -0.23 5.30
N HIS A 83 11.04 -0.14 6.45
CA HIS A 83 9.59 0.08 6.51
C HIS A 83 9.19 1.43 5.89
N ARG A 84 9.93 2.50 6.20
CA ARG A 84 9.71 3.82 5.60
C ARG A 84 9.88 3.82 4.08
N GLU A 85 10.91 3.14 3.56
CA GLU A 85 11.15 3.08 2.11
C GLU A 85 10.09 2.28 1.37
N HIS A 86 9.63 1.14 1.94
CA HIS A 86 8.52 0.39 1.37
C HIS A 86 7.22 1.19 1.38
N SER A 87 6.94 1.91 2.47
CA SER A 87 5.76 2.75 2.59
C SER A 87 5.80 3.92 1.60
N ALA A 88 6.93 4.60 1.48
CA ALA A 88 7.09 5.71 0.53
C ALA A 88 6.92 5.27 -0.92
N LEU A 89 7.44 4.09 -1.28
CA LEU A 89 7.27 3.53 -2.61
C LEU A 89 5.82 3.16 -2.89
N ALA A 90 5.14 2.52 -1.93
CA ALA A 90 3.74 2.13 -2.06
C ALA A 90 2.82 3.36 -2.16
N GLU A 91 3.03 4.36 -1.30
CA GLU A 91 2.33 5.63 -1.28
C GLU A 91 2.45 6.36 -2.63
N ALA A 92 3.65 6.48 -3.16
CA ALA A 92 3.86 7.12 -4.45
C ALA A 92 3.19 6.38 -5.62
N CYS A 93 3.25 5.05 -5.63
CA CYS A 93 2.57 4.26 -6.64
C CYS A 93 1.05 4.44 -6.57
N LEU A 94 0.47 4.44 -5.36
CA LEU A 94 -0.96 4.61 -5.15
C LEU A 94 -1.43 6.02 -5.57
N ILE A 95 -0.72 7.08 -5.13
CA ILE A 95 -1.00 8.47 -5.51
C ILE A 95 -0.95 8.63 -7.04
N PHE A 96 0.09 8.06 -7.68
CA PHE A 96 0.24 8.19 -9.12
C PHE A 96 -0.86 7.44 -9.88
N VAL A 97 -1.20 6.21 -9.49
CA VAL A 97 -2.31 5.46 -10.11
C VAL A 97 -3.64 6.16 -9.88
N HIS A 98 -3.89 6.68 -8.67
CA HIS A 98 -5.08 7.48 -8.36
C HIS A 98 -5.19 8.68 -9.30
N SER A 99 -4.11 9.45 -9.49
CA SER A 99 -4.12 10.62 -10.38
C SER A 99 -4.39 10.29 -11.86
N LEU A 100 -4.13 9.05 -12.29
CA LEU A 100 -4.43 8.59 -13.65
C LEU A 100 -5.87 8.07 -13.81
N LEU A 101 -6.43 7.46 -12.76
CA LEU A 101 -7.73 6.78 -12.83
C LEU A 101 -8.88 7.62 -12.29
N ALA A 102 -8.62 8.54 -11.37
CA ALA A 102 -9.59 9.44 -10.73
C ALA A 102 -9.08 10.90 -10.74
N PRO A 103 -8.86 11.52 -11.93
CA PRO A 103 -8.33 12.88 -12.00
C PRO A 103 -9.33 13.95 -11.54
N GLU A 104 -10.62 13.67 -11.55
CA GLU A 104 -11.73 14.58 -11.22
C GLU A 104 -12.01 14.72 -9.71
N ASP A 105 -11.21 14.08 -8.88
CA ASP A 105 -11.01 14.33 -7.45
C ASP A 105 -12.22 14.22 -6.49
N ASP A 106 -13.17 13.35 -6.79
CA ASP A 106 -14.27 13.00 -5.87
C ASP A 106 -14.00 11.70 -5.06
N LEU A 107 -12.75 11.20 -5.10
CA LEU A 107 -12.31 9.99 -4.43
C LEU A 107 -11.07 10.25 -3.58
N THR A 108 -11.21 10.12 -2.27
CA THR A 108 -10.11 10.17 -1.31
C THR A 108 -9.70 8.76 -0.87
N ILE A 109 -8.38 8.52 -0.74
CA ILE A 109 -7.85 7.25 -0.23
C ILE A 109 -7.14 7.52 1.09
N ILE A 110 -7.59 6.86 2.15
CA ILE A 110 -7.01 6.95 3.49
C ILE A 110 -6.22 5.66 3.74
N GLY A 111 -4.92 5.78 3.99
CA GLY A 111 -4.08 4.67 4.42
C GLY A 111 -4.35 4.29 5.88
N LEU A 112 -4.50 3.00 6.15
CA LEU A 112 -4.76 2.45 7.47
C LEU A 112 -3.67 1.47 7.89
N GLY A 113 -3.74 0.98 9.11
CA GLY A 113 -2.87 -0.08 9.62
C GLY A 113 -1.38 0.21 9.43
N LYS A 114 -0.64 -0.77 8.92
CA LYS A 114 0.80 -0.63 8.66
C LYS A 114 1.11 0.36 7.53
N PHE A 115 0.21 0.48 6.56
CA PHE A 115 0.39 1.44 5.48
C PHE A 115 0.24 2.87 6.01
N GLY A 116 -0.84 3.17 6.73
CA GLY A 116 -1.06 4.49 7.35
C GLY A 116 0.03 4.86 8.38
N GLY A 117 0.52 3.87 9.14
CA GLY A 117 1.62 4.04 10.11
C GLY A 117 3.02 4.09 9.49
N ARG A 118 3.15 3.96 8.16
CA ARG A 118 4.44 3.89 7.44
C ARG A 118 5.36 2.76 7.93
N ASP A 119 4.75 1.62 8.28
CA ASP A 119 5.41 0.43 8.82
C ASP A 119 5.27 -0.79 7.90
N LEU A 120 5.29 -0.56 6.57
CA LEU A 120 5.17 -1.63 5.59
C LEU A 120 6.44 -2.49 5.53
N SER A 121 6.24 -3.80 5.55
CA SER A 121 7.28 -4.79 5.31
C SER A 121 7.14 -5.43 3.92
N TYR A 122 8.07 -6.33 3.57
CA TYR A 122 8.00 -7.10 2.33
C TYR A 122 6.67 -7.82 2.15
N GLY A 123 6.05 -7.65 0.97
CA GLY A 123 4.82 -8.35 0.60
C GLY A 123 3.62 -8.04 1.51
N ALA A 124 3.64 -6.89 2.20
CA ALA A 124 2.47 -6.43 2.94
C ALA A 124 1.41 -5.88 1.99
N ASP A 125 0.15 -6.17 2.31
CA ASP A 125 -0.98 -5.55 1.67
C ASP A 125 -1.14 -4.10 2.17
N LEU A 126 -1.74 -3.25 1.34
CA LEU A 126 -2.04 -1.87 1.70
C LEU A 126 -3.47 -1.82 2.25
N ASP A 127 -3.59 -1.62 3.55
CA ASP A 127 -4.87 -1.39 4.19
C ASP A 127 -5.34 0.02 3.83
N VAL A 128 -6.47 0.15 3.12
CA VAL A 128 -6.99 1.43 2.66
C VAL A 128 -8.49 1.55 2.86
N LEU A 129 -8.95 2.80 3.06
CA LEU A 129 -10.35 3.18 3.02
C LEU A 129 -10.56 4.16 1.87
N PHE A 130 -11.50 3.86 1.00
CA PHE A 130 -11.96 4.78 -0.03
C PHE A 130 -13.13 5.61 0.50
N VAL A 131 -13.06 6.93 0.32
CA VAL A 131 -14.08 7.89 0.71
C VAL A 131 -14.42 8.75 -0.49
N GLY A 132 -15.70 8.76 -0.88
CA GLY A 132 -16.19 9.49 -2.05
C GLY A 132 -17.28 8.70 -2.79
N GLU A 133 -17.81 9.28 -3.85
CA GLU A 133 -18.92 8.70 -4.63
C GLU A 133 -18.44 7.93 -5.87
N ASN A 134 -17.20 8.12 -6.31
CA ASN A 134 -16.64 7.48 -7.50
C ASN A 134 -16.26 6.02 -7.25
N THR A 135 -17.28 5.18 -7.04
CA THR A 135 -17.10 3.74 -6.78
C THR A 135 -16.42 3.03 -7.94
N ARG A 136 -16.64 3.51 -9.17
CA ARG A 136 -16.01 2.94 -10.36
C ARG A 136 -14.48 3.13 -10.34
N ALA A 137 -14.02 4.36 -10.07
CA ALA A 137 -12.59 4.63 -9.97
C ALA A 137 -11.94 3.83 -8.84
N ALA A 138 -12.60 3.71 -7.68
CA ALA A 138 -12.12 2.88 -6.57
C ALA A 138 -11.94 1.41 -6.99
N GLN A 139 -12.89 0.84 -7.72
CA GLN A 139 -12.81 -0.53 -8.24
C GLN A 139 -11.70 -0.68 -9.29
N GLU A 140 -11.55 0.27 -10.22
CA GLU A 140 -10.48 0.27 -11.22
C GLU A 140 -9.11 0.30 -10.53
N ILE A 141 -8.92 1.16 -9.52
CA ILE A 141 -7.68 1.22 -8.73
C ILE A 141 -7.40 -0.13 -8.03
N LEU A 142 -8.39 -0.74 -7.37
CA LEU A 142 -8.24 -2.03 -6.71
C LEU A 142 -7.81 -3.13 -7.69
N VAL A 143 -8.43 -3.18 -8.87
CA VAL A 143 -8.13 -4.18 -9.90
C VAL A 143 -6.75 -3.95 -10.50
N ASP A 144 -6.44 -2.72 -10.92
CA ASP A 144 -5.21 -2.40 -11.64
C ASP A 144 -3.97 -2.46 -10.77
N MET A 145 -4.08 -2.07 -9.51
CA MET A 145 -2.98 -2.21 -8.54
C MET A 145 -2.61 -3.68 -8.31
N ARG A 146 -3.60 -4.56 -8.21
CA ARG A 146 -3.40 -6.01 -7.97
C ARG A 146 -3.05 -6.80 -9.23
N LYS A 147 -3.44 -6.31 -10.42
CA LYS A 147 -3.23 -7.01 -11.68
C LYS A 147 -1.75 -7.30 -11.91
N ALA A 148 -1.41 -8.59 -11.95
CA ALA A 148 -0.08 -9.06 -12.28
C ALA A 148 0.11 -9.17 -13.80
N THR A 149 1.25 -8.70 -14.29
CA THR A 149 1.70 -8.85 -15.68
C THR A 149 3.10 -9.46 -15.71
N GLY A 150 3.75 -9.54 -16.87
CA GLY A 150 5.17 -9.88 -16.94
C GLY A 150 6.07 -8.96 -16.11
N GLU A 151 5.62 -7.72 -15.84
CA GLU A 151 6.28 -6.76 -14.95
C GLU A 151 5.92 -6.96 -13.45
N GLY A 152 5.07 -7.94 -13.11
CA GLY A 152 4.54 -8.15 -11.76
C GLY A 152 3.29 -7.32 -11.47
N ALA A 153 2.91 -7.24 -10.18
CA ALA A 153 1.83 -6.39 -9.68
C ALA A 153 2.39 -5.11 -9.07
N ILE A 154 1.56 -4.05 -8.98
CA ILE A 154 1.94 -2.83 -8.28
C ILE A 154 1.85 -3.07 -6.78
N ALA A 155 0.66 -3.40 -6.26
CA ALA A 155 0.42 -3.76 -4.87
C ALA A 155 -0.92 -4.48 -4.73
N THR A 156 -1.12 -5.18 -3.60
CA THR A 156 -2.44 -5.65 -3.18
C THR A 156 -3.04 -4.63 -2.23
N LEU A 157 -4.24 -4.14 -2.53
CA LEU A 157 -5.00 -3.28 -1.64
C LEU A 157 -6.03 -4.12 -0.88
N ASP A 158 -6.06 -3.98 0.44
CA ASP A 158 -7.10 -4.51 1.30
C ASP A 158 -8.08 -3.37 1.70
N ALA A 159 -9.23 -3.34 1.06
CA ALA A 159 -10.28 -2.35 1.29
C ALA A 159 -11.47 -2.92 2.08
N ARG A 160 -11.28 -3.99 2.87
CA ARG A 160 -12.35 -4.64 3.63
C ARG A 160 -12.77 -3.87 4.87
N LEU A 161 -11.94 -2.98 5.37
CA LEU A 161 -12.25 -2.12 6.50
C LEU A 161 -13.20 -1.00 6.05
N ARG A 162 -14.48 -1.15 6.38
CA ARG A 162 -15.53 -0.21 6.01
C ARG A 162 -16.24 0.29 7.27
N PRO A 163 -16.52 1.60 7.39
CA PRO A 163 -17.27 2.13 8.54
C PRO A 163 -18.68 1.54 8.68
N ALA A 164 -19.26 1.04 7.58
CA ALA A 164 -20.64 0.53 7.54
C ALA A 164 -20.76 -1.01 7.47
N GLY A 165 -19.71 -1.79 7.77
CA GLY A 165 -19.74 -3.26 7.78
C GLY A 165 -19.54 -3.94 6.43
N ALA A 166 -19.52 -5.29 6.41
CA ALA A 166 -18.96 -6.12 5.36
C ALA A 166 -19.68 -6.13 4.00
N LYS A 167 -20.83 -5.48 3.83
CA LYS A 167 -21.65 -5.56 2.59
C LYS A 167 -21.73 -4.27 1.77
N GLY A 168 -21.03 -3.20 2.14
CA GLY A 168 -21.02 -1.95 1.37
C GLY A 168 -20.05 -1.99 0.19
N LEU A 169 -20.18 -1.06 -0.75
CA LEU A 169 -19.20 -0.78 -1.81
C LEU A 169 -17.85 -0.35 -1.21
N PRO A 170 -16.73 -0.43 -1.93
CA PRO A 170 -15.41 0.00 -1.45
C PRO A 170 -15.31 1.50 -1.13
N THR A 171 -16.35 2.27 -1.45
CA THR A 171 -16.49 3.68 -1.09
C THR A 171 -17.53 3.84 0.01
N SER A 172 -17.24 4.65 1.01
CA SER A 172 -18.24 5.15 1.95
C SER A 172 -18.46 6.62 1.62
N PRO A 173 -19.70 7.05 1.33
CA PRO A 173 -19.98 8.47 1.32
C PRO A 173 -19.57 9.03 2.71
N ALA A 174 -19.07 10.25 2.76
CA ALA A 174 -18.73 10.92 4.01
C ALA A 174 -19.97 10.94 4.89
N ALA A 175 -20.14 9.92 5.75
CA ALA A 175 -21.22 9.93 6.72
C ALA A 175 -20.92 11.05 7.72
N PRO A 176 -21.84 11.99 7.94
CA PRO A 176 -21.69 12.94 9.03
C PRO A 176 -21.52 12.13 10.33
N HIS A 177 -20.73 12.63 11.25
CA HIS A 177 -20.27 12.03 12.51
C HIS A 177 -21.39 11.63 13.50
N ALA A 178 -22.40 10.85 13.09
CA ALA A 178 -23.62 10.58 13.84
C ALA A 178 -23.67 9.20 14.54
N HIS A 179 -22.58 8.40 14.55
CA HIS A 179 -22.65 7.05 15.13
C HIS A 179 -21.77 6.77 16.35
N ALA A 180 -21.34 7.80 17.10
CA ALA A 180 -20.67 7.59 18.38
C ALA A 180 -21.60 7.69 19.60
N ALA A 181 -22.92 7.89 19.44
CA ALA A 181 -23.81 8.23 20.54
C ALA A 181 -24.97 7.25 20.81
N ASP A 182 -25.11 6.16 20.05
CA ASP A 182 -26.31 5.31 20.19
C ASP A 182 -26.02 3.81 20.34
N GLU A 183 -24.96 3.47 21.05
CA GLU A 183 -24.81 2.10 21.54
C GLU A 183 -25.44 2.05 22.95
N PRO A 184 -26.56 1.32 23.14
CA PRO A 184 -27.14 1.17 24.46
C PRO A 184 -26.14 0.47 25.38
N ALA A 185 -25.88 1.06 26.52
CA ALA A 185 -24.99 0.51 27.53
C ALA A 185 -25.38 -0.94 27.85
N PRO A 186 -24.44 -1.87 27.98
CA PRO A 186 -24.75 -3.25 28.33
C PRO A 186 -25.46 -3.28 29.67
N PRO A 187 -26.43 -4.22 29.86
CA PRO A 187 -27.18 -4.33 31.11
C PRO A 187 -26.20 -4.58 32.26
N ARG A 188 -26.33 -3.75 33.31
CA ARG A 188 -25.54 -3.89 34.54
C ARG A 188 -25.81 -5.26 35.14
N GLU A 189 -24.79 -6.04 35.39
CA GLU A 189 -24.89 -7.24 36.21
C GLU A 189 -25.43 -6.88 37.61
N PRO A 190 -26.34 -7.70 38.16
CA PRO A 190 -26.88 -7.48 39.51
C PRO A 190 -25.74 -7.62 40.53
N GLN A 191 -25.52 -6.61 41.34
CA GLN A 191 -24.58 -6.66 42.44
C GLN A 191 -25.05 -7.67 43.50
N PRO A 192 -24.12 -8.48 44.05
CA PRO A 192 -24.45 -9.40 45.13
C PRO A 192 -24.94 -8.60 46.38
N THR A 193 -26.09 -9.02 46.92
CA THR A 193 -26.64 -8.48 48.18
C THR A 193 -25.72 -8.81 49.34
N PRO A 194 -25.43 -7.86 50.26
CA PRO A 194 -24.67 -8.18 51.46
C PRO A 194 -25.46 -9.12 52.39
N PRO A 195 -24.77 -9.99 53.17
CA PRO A 195 -25.42 -10.89 54.11
C PRO A 195 -26.14 -10.11 55.21
N PRO A 196 -27.24 -10.63 55.78
CA PRO A 196 -27.97 -9.99 56.89
C PRO A 196 -27.17 -9.98 58.20
N PRO A 197 -27.48 -9.11 59.15
CA PRO A 197 -26.78 -8.88 60.38
C PRO A 197 -26.84 -10.08 61.35
#